data_cba38c22d2ebf5efd178efa77cf2bcf6
#
_entry.id   cba38c22d2ebf5efd178efa77cf2bcf6
#
_cell.length_a   1.000
_cell.length_b   1.000
_cell.length_c   1.000
_cell.angle_alpha   90.00
_cell.angle_beta   90.00
_cell.angle_gamma   90.00
#
_symmetry.space_group_name_H-M   'P 1'
#
loop_
_entity.id
_entity.type
_entity.pdbx_description
1 polymer ?
#
loop_
_entity_poly.entity_id
_entity_poly.type
_entity_poly.pdbx_seq_one_letter_code
_entity_poly.pdbx_strand_id
1 'polypeptide(L)'
;IDDELRAHGWRDVYYHGANRPFRDNWTWAVLIELLNEDYAHLIARKPYEASSAAELLFDRLDAAHKKFGLPEVMGDVPHRIRKKVAACVESEARRELDLLNRTVSQDRTGKTIVIEAARGGPNGAAFPLTPPHGYGTAFDVLSPTILERASILYIWVDPAESRRKNIARGKPNAQGSILHHCVPMEVMLGQYGCDDMAYLIE
;
A
#
# COMPACT_ATOMS: atom_id res chain seq x y z
N ILE A 1 -10.72 -7.90 -2.49
CA ILE A 1 -10.71 -8.88 -1.39
C ILE A 1 -11.91 -8.63 -0.48
N ASP A 2 -12.03 -7.48 0.20
CA ASP A 2 -13.11 -7.21 1.17
C ASP A 2 -14.52 -7.35 0.58
N ASP A 3 -14.75 -6.89 -0.66
CA ASP A 3 -16.04 -7.07 -1.33
C ASP A 3 -16.40 -8.55 -1.50
N GLU A 4 -15.42 -9.37 -1.87
CA GLU A 4 -15.60 -10.82 -2.01
C GLU A 4 -15.79 -11.51 -0.66
N LEU A 5 -15.08 -11.08 0.38
CA LEU A 5 -15.29 -11.58 1.74
C LEU A 5 -16.72 -11.32 2.20
N ARG A 6 -17.23 -10.09 2.00
CA ARG A 6 -18.64 -9.74 2.31
C ARG A 6 -19.62 -10.56 1.49
N ALA A 7 -19.39 -10.72 0.19
CA ALA A 7 -20.25 -11.54 -0.69
C ALA A 7 -20.33 -13.00 -0.23
N HIS A 8 -19.33 -13.49 0.48
CA HIS A 8 -19.29 -14.83 1.06
C HIS A 8 -19.59 -14.87 2.57
N GLY A 9 -20.17 -13.80 3.12
CA GLY A 9 -20.66 -13.76 4.50
C GLY A 9 -19.56 -13.58 5.55
N TRP A 10 -18.37 -13.08 5.16
CA TRP A 10 -17.30 -12.76 6.09
C TRP A 10 -17.18 -11.25 6.30
N ARG A 11 -16.48 -10.85 7.37
CA ARG A 11 -16.23 -9.44 7.71
C ARG A 11 -15.17 -8.83 6.78
N ASP A 12 -15.17 -7.50 6.68
CA ASP A 12 -14.04 -6.74 6.12
C ASP A 12 -12.78 -6.98 6.96
N VAL A 13 -11.65 -7.07 6.28
CA VAL A 13 -10.36 -7.33 6.92
C VAL A 13 -9.37 -6.19 6.74
N TYR A 14 -9.41 -5.48 5.62
CA TYR A 14 -8.48 -4.39 5.30
C TYR A 14 -9.10 -3.01 5.50
N TYR A 15 -10.37 -2.82 5.17
CA TYR A 15 -11.04 -1.52 5.19
C TYR A 15 -12.23 -1.49 6.13
N HIS A 16 -12.67 -0.30 6.53
CA HIS A 16 -13.95 -0.09 7.24
C HIS A 16 -15.17 -0.06 6.31
N GLY A 17 -15.06 -0.56 5.10
CA GLY A 17 -16.06 -0.54 4.02
C GLY A 17 -15.50 0.13 2.77
N ALA A 18 -16.32 0.19 1.70
CA ALA A 18 -15.92 0.83 0.45
C ALA A 18 -15.54 2.31 0.69
N ASN A 19 -14.40 2.72 0.13
CA ASN A 19 -13.86 4.09 0.24
C ASN A 19 -13.60 4.57 1.68
N ARG A 20 -13.43 3.67 2.61
CA ARG A 20 -13.10 3.97 4.01
C ARG A 20 -11.62 3.78 4.29
N PRO A 21 -11.09 4.35 5.41
CA PRO A 21 -9.71 4.14 5.79
C PRO A 21 -9.42 2.66 6.07
N PHE A 22 -8.15 2.31 6.08
CA PHE A 22 -7.71 1.01 6.57
C PHE A 22 -8.20 0.76 8.00
N ARG A 23 -8.55 -0.49 8.30
CA ARG A 23 -8.91 -0.91 9.66
C ARG A 23 -7.75 -0.80 10.62
N ASP A 24 -6.53 -0.99 10.11
CA ASP A 24 -5.30 -0.84 10.85
C ASP A 24 -4.34 0.06 10.07
N ASN A 25 -3.84 1.11 10.72
CA ASN A 25 -2.90 2.04 10.10
C ASN A 25 -1.55 1.39 9.79
N TRP A 26 -1.19 0.27 10.44
CA TRP A 26 -0.02 -0.52 10.09
C TRP A 26 -0.11 -1.19 8.72
N THR A 27 -1.30 -1.22 8.10
CA THR A 27 -1.45 -1.72 6.72
C THR A 27 -0.53 -1.00 5.75
N TRP A 28 -0.19 0.28 5.99
CA TRP A 28 0.80 0.99 5.18
C TRP A 28 2.20 0.38 5.28
N ALA A 29 2.62 0.01 6.50
CA ALA A 29 3.91 -0.67 6.71
C ALA A 29 3.91 -2.06 6.06
N VAL A 30 2.80 -2.78 6.14
CA VAL A 30 2.59 -4.06 5.44
C VAL A 30 2.79 -3.90 3.93
N LEU A 31 2.23 -2.85 3.31
CA LEU A 31 2.41 -2.59 1.87
C LEU A 31 3.86 -2.24 1.53
N ILE A 32 4.56 -1.48 2.38
CA ILE A 32 6.00 -1.21 2.19
C ILE A 32 6.81 -2.50 2.30
N GLU A 33 6.44 -3.42 3.17
CA GLU A 33 7.13 -4.72 3.27
C GLU A 33 6.95 -5.57 2.02
N LEU A 34 5.76 -5.58 1.40
CA LEU A 34 5.56 -6.20 0.09
C LEU A 34 6.43 -5.54 -1.00
N LEU A 35 6.58 -4.23 -0.95
CA LEU A 35 7.47 -3.49 -1.85
C LEU A 35 8.95 -3.92 -1.65
N ASN A 36 9.41 -4.07 -0.41
CA ASN A 36 10.76 -4.56 -0.10
C ASN A 36 11.00 -5.93 -0.72
N GLU A 37 10.04 -6.84 -0.58
CA GLU A 37 10.09 -8.17 -1.16
C GLU A 37 10.14 -8.13 -2.69
N ASP A 38 9.24 -7.35 -3.32
CA ASP A 38 9.20 -7.17 -4.77
C ASP A 38 10.50 -6.56 -5.29
N TYR A 39 11.07 -5.58 -4.57
CA TYR A 39 12.36 -5.00 -4.92
C TYR A 39 13.49 -6.02 -4.82
N ALA A 40 13.51 -6.85 -3.79
CA ALA A 40 14.51 -7.91 -3.64
C ALA A 40 14.43 -8.93 -4.79
N HIS A 41 13.22 -9.36 -5.17
CA HIS A 41 12.98 -10.21 -6.33
C HIS A 41 13.46 -9.55 -7.64
N LEU A 42 13.15 -8.25 -7.80
CA LEU A 42 13.57 -7.46 -8.94
C LEU A 42 15.10 -7.40 -9.07
N ILE A 43 15.82 -7.11 -7.98
CA ILE A 43 17.29 -7.02 -7.98
C ILE A 43 17.94 -8.39 -8.21
N ALA A 44 17.40 -9.44 -7.58
CA ALA A 44 17.87 -10.80 -7.74
C ALA A 44 17.52 -11.41 -9.11
N ARG A 45 16.68 -10.74 -9.94
CA ARG A 45 16.13 -11.27 -11.19
C ARG A 45 15.41 -12.61 -10.99
N LYS A 46 14.75 -12.77 -9.85
CA LYS A 46 14.05 -13.99 -9.49
C LYS A 46 12.54 -13.79 -9.61
N PRO A 47 11.88 -14.36 -10.62
CA PRO A 47 10.42 -14.29 -10.72
C PRO A 47 9.75 -15.06 -9.58
N TYR A 48 8.51 -14.69 -9.30
CA TYR A 48 7.67 -15.46 -8.40
C TYR A 48 7.10 -16.69 -9.11
N GLU A 49 7.07 -17.80 -8.41
CA GLU A 49 6.46 -19.05 -8.86
C GLU A 49 5.30 -19.39 -7.94
N ALA A 50 4.09 -19.51 -8.48
CA ALA A 50 2.91 -19.89 -7.72
C ALA A 50 1.86 -20.56 -8.59
N SER A 51 1.25 -21.61 -8.07
CA SER A 51 0.08 -22.26 -8.70
C SER A 51 -1.15 -21.35 -8.67
N SER A 52 -1.33 -20.58 -7.59
CA SER A 52 -2.34 -19.53 -7.47
C SER A 52 -1.67 -18.22 -7.07
N ALA A 53 -1.89 -17.17 -7.88
CA ALA A 53 -1.40 -15.83 -7.61
C ALA A 53 -2.14 -15.19 -6.45
N ALA A 54 -3.43 -15.45 -6.30
CA ALA A 54 -4.24 -14.97 -5.19
C ALA A 54 -3.79 -15.56 -3.85
N GLU A 55 -3.57 -16.87 -3.78
CA GLU A 55 -3.08 -17.50 -2.55
C GLU A 55 -1.66 -17.00 -2.19
N LEU A 56 -0.77 -16.84 -3.18
CA LEU A 56 0.54 -16.21 -2.95
C LEU A 56 0.39 -14.81 -2.36
N LEU A 57 -0.50 -13.98 -2.91
CA LEU A 57 -0.75 -12.63 -2.37
C LEU A 57 -1.24 -12.69 -0.92
N PHE A 58 -2.16 -13.60 -0.60
CA PHE A 58 -2.69 -13.76 0.75
C PHE A 58 -1.61 -14.18 1.74
N ASP A 59 -0.77 -15.15 1.37
CA ASP A 59 0.33 -15.62 2.21
C ASP A 59 1.37 -14.53 2.43
N ARG A 60 1.70 -13.74 1.41
CA ARG A 60 2.61 -12.60 1.51
C ARG A 60 2.07 -11.51 2.43
N LEU A 61 0.78 -11.18 2.32
CA LEU A 61 0.13 -10.21 3.21
C LEU A 61 0.17 -10.68 4.66
N ASP A 62 -0.17 -11.95 4.93
CA ASP A 62 -0.13 -12.51 6.28
C ASP A 62 1.31 -12.56 6.84
N ALA A 63 2.29 -12.92 6.01
CA ALA A 63 3.70 -12.89 6.39
C ALA A 63 4.18 -11.47 6.75
N ALA A 64 3.78 -10.48 5.97
CA ALA A 64 4.08 -9.08 6.24
C ALA A 64 3.40 -8.58 7.53
N HIS A 65 2.14 -8.96 7.79
CA HIS A 65 1.47 -8.64 9.06
C HIS A 65 2.23 -9.19 10.27
N LYS A 66 2.68 -10.44 10.20
CA LYS A 66 3.48 -11.06 11.28
C LYS A 66 4.77 -10.30 11.61
N LYS A 67 5.43 -9.71 10.63
CA LYS A 67 6.65 -8.90 10.85
C LYS A 67 6.41 -7.70 11.78
N PHE A 68 5.20 -7.17 11.77
CA PHE A 68 4.79 -6.05 12.65
C PHE A 68 4.05 -6.52 13.90
N GLY A 69 4.05 -7.81 14.20
CA GLY A 69 3.32 -8.36 15.35
C GLY A 69 1.80 -8.30 15.22
N LEU A 70 1.31 -8.13 14.00
CA LEU A 70 -0.13 -8.10 13.71
C LEU A 70 -0.66 -9.51 13.45
N PRO A 71 -1.96 -9.75 13.71
CA PRO A 71 -2.58 -11.04 13.40
C PRO A 71 -2.60 -11.29 11.89
N GLU A 72 -2.60 -12.56 11.51
CA GLU A 72 -2.91 -12.95 10.14
C GLU A 72 -4.31 -12.51 9.77
N VAL A 73 -4.47 -12.03 8.56
CA VAL A 73 -5.74 -11.51 8.06
C VAL A 73 -6.46 -12.56 7.23
N MET A 74 -5.77 -13.13 6.25
CA MET A 74 -6.34 -14.17 5.38
C MET A 74 -6.17 -15.57 5.97
N GLY A 75 -5.19 -15.77 6.87
CA GLY A 75 -5.03 -17.02 7.62
C GLY A 75 -6.19 -17.29 8.59
N ASP A 76 -6.80 -16.25 9.15
CA ASP A 76 -7.98 -16.34 10.00
C ASP A 76 -9.29 -16.60 9.24
N VAL A 77 -9.31 -16.40 7.92
CA VAL A 77 -10.51 -16.62 7.08
C VAL A 77 -10.74 -18.14 6.96
N PRO A 78 -11.97 -18.63 7.21
CA PRO A 78 -12.28 -20.05 7.03
C PRO A 78 -11.86 -20.54 5.63
N HIS A 79 -11.14 -21.65 5.57
CA HIS A 79 -10.54 -22.17 4.35
C HIS A 79 -11.50 -22.23 3.14
N ARG A 80 -12.78 -22.60 3.39
CA ARG A 80 -13.79 -22.63 2.34
C ARG A 80 -14.07 -21.25 1.75
N ILE A 81 -14.07 -20.19 2.59
CA ILE A 81 -14.29 -18.81 2.16
C ILE A 81 -13.04 -18.30 1.45
N ARG A 82 -11.85 -18.48 2.07
CA ARG A 82 -10.56 -18.11 1.49
C ARG A 82 -10.39 -18.65 0.07
N LYS A 83 -10.70 -19.95 -0.17
CA LYS A 83 -10.65 -20.53 -1.51
C LYS A 83 -11.60 -19.86 -2.51
N LYS A 84 -12.81 -19.51 -2.08
CA LYS A 84 -13.75 -18.82 -2.96
C LYS A 84 -13.26 -17.42 -3.32
N VAL A 85 -12.79 -16.66 -2.32
CA VAL A 85 -12.22 -15.33 -2.53
C VAL A 85 -11.00 -15.43 -3.44
N ALA A 86 -10.09 -16.38 -3.21
CA ALA A 86 -8.95 -16.60 -4.08
C ALA A 86 -9.38 -16.85 -5.53
N ALA A 87 -10.37 -17.71 -5.76
CA ALA A 87 -10.88 -17.99 -7.10
C ALA A 87 -11.47 -16.72 -7.79
N CYS A 88 -12.16 -15.87 -7.03
CA CYS A 88 -12.74 -14.63 -7.56
C CYS A 88 -11.66 -13.61 -7.98
N VAL A 89 -10.57 -13.48 -7.23
CA VAL A 89 -9.52 -12.50 -7.48
C VAL A 89 -8.32 -13.06 -8.27
N GLU A 90 -8.30 -14.36 -8.57
CA GLU A 90 -7.15 -15.03 -9.22
C GLU A 90 -6.76 -14.40 -10.55
N SER A 91 -7.73 -14.05 -11.39
CA SER A 91 -7.43 -13.49 -12.72
C SER A 91 -6.71 -12.14 -12.62
N GLU A 92 -7.11 -11.28 -11.68
CA GLU A 92 -6.47 -10.00 -11.43
C GLU A 92 -5.10 -10.18 -10.76
N ALA A 93 -5.03 -10.99 -9.72
CA ALA A 93 -3.77 -11.30 -9.03
C ALA A 93 -2.75 -11.91 -9.99
N ARG A 94 -3.18 -12.80 -10.89
CA ARG A 94 -2.32 -13.42 -11.92
C ARG A 94 -1.80 -12.37 -12.91
N ARG A 95 -2.67 -11.48 -13.36
CA ARG A 95 -2.27 -10.40 -14.28
C ARG A 95 -1.17 -9.52 -13.67
N GLU A 96 -1.34 -9.13 -12.41
CA GLU A 96 -0.35 -8.30 -11.69
C GLU A 96 0.96 -9.07 -11.44
N LEU A 97 0.86 -10.34 -11.03
CA LEU A 97 2.03 -11.20 -10.84
C LEU A 97 2.83 -11.40 -12.15
N ASP A 98 2.13 -11.61 -13.26
CA ASP A 98 2.75 -11.78 -14.58
C ASP A 98 3.41 -10.48 -15.05
N LEU A 99 2.82 -9.31 -14.72
CA LEU A 99 3.43 -8.01 -15.01
C LEU A 99 4.71 -7.83 -14.19
N LEU A 100 4.67 -8.13 -12.89
CA LEU A 100 5.82 -8.09 -12.01
C LEU A 100 6.93 -9.02 -12.50
N ASN A 101 6.61 -10.26 -12.81
CA ASN A 101 7.56 -11.26 -13.33
C ASN A 101 8.20 -10.85 -14.68
N ARG A 102 7.44 -10.23 -15.58
CA ARG A 102 7.98 -9.63 -16.81
C ARG A 102 8.98 -8.51 -16.49
N THR A 103 8.65 -7.65 -15.51
CA THR A 103 9.53 -6.55 -15.07
C THR A 103 10.82 -7.09 -14.46
N VAL A 104 10.73 -8.12 -13.63
CA VAL A 104 11.90 -8.81 -13.02
C VAL A 104 12.86 -9.34 -14.08
N SER A 105 12.34 -9.85 -15.20
CA SER A 105 13.13 -10.47 -16.27
C SER A 105 13.74 -9.46 -17.25
N GLN A 106 13.33 -8.19 -17.22
CA GLN A 106 13.81 -7.16 -18.16
C GLN A 106 15.25 -6.69 -17.86
N ASP A 107 15.95 -6.25 -18.90
CA ASP A 107 17.17 -5.48 -18.72
C ASP A 107 16.86 -4.08 -18.15
N ARG A 108 17.59 -3.71 -17.10
CA ARG A 108 17.45 -2.45 -16.38
C ARG A 108 18.60 -1.48 -16.61
N THR A 109 19.52 -1.79 -17.50
CA THR A 109 20.64 -0.91 -17.83
C THR A 109 20.12 0.46 -18.29
N GLY A 110 20.53 1.52 -17.61
CA GLY A 110 20.09 2.89 -17.89
C GLY A 110 18.64 3.22 -17.51
N LYS A 111 17.96 2.35 -16.75
CA LYS A 111 16.59 2.60 -16.26
C LYS A 111 16.59 3.03 -14.80
N THR A 112 15.64 3.88 -14.45
CA THR A 112 15.36 4.31 -13.09
C THR A 112 14.13 3.59 -12.57
N ILE A 113 14.21 3.07 -11.35
CA ILE A 113 13.06 2.55 -10.61
C ILE A 113 12.47 3.73 -9.85
N VAL A 114 11.20 4.03 -10.07
CA VAL A 114 10.47 5.07 -9.35
C VAL A 114 9.58 4.40 -8.31
N ILE A 115 9.73 4.79 -7.05
CA ILE A 115 8.87 4.39 -5.93
C ILE A 115 8.12 5.65 -5.51
N GLU A 116 6.81 5.65 -5.66
CA GLU A 116 5.95 6.73 -5.21
C GLU A 116 5.36 6.38 -3.84
N ALA A 117 5.52 7.27 -2.88
CA ALA A 117 4.97 7.10 -1.55
C ALA A 117 4.40 8.43 -1.04
N ALA A 118 3.20 8.38 -0.48
CA ALA A 118 2.61 9.49 0.27
C ALA A 118 2.39 9.03 1.71
N ARG A 119 3.05 9.69 2.66
CA ARG A 119 2.92 9.38 4.07
C ARG A 119 2.63 10.65 4.87
N GLY A 120 1.98 10.47 5.99
CA GLY A 120 1.64 11.57 6.87
C GLY A 120 1.05 11.05 8.17
N GLY A 121 0.43 11.92 8.93
CA GLY A 121 -0.20 11.63 10.20
C GLY A 121 -1.48 12.44 10.41
N PRO A 122 -2.10 12.27 11.59
CA PRO A 122 -3.29 13.02 11.97
C PRO A 122 -3.05 14.54 11.97
N ASN A 123 -4.05 15.28 11.52
CA ASN A 123 -4.00 16.73 11.54
C ASN A 123 -3.75 17.26 12.97
N GLY A 124 -2.74 18.09 13.13
CA GLY A 124 -2.35 18.65 14.42
C GLY A 124 -1.54 17.71 15.32
N ALA A 125 -1.07 16.58 14.81
CA ALA A 125 -0.18 15.70 15.56
C ALA A 125 1.14 16.39 15.90
N ALA A 126 1.71 16.04 17.07
CA ALA A 126 3.04 16.49 17.47
C ALA A 126 4.13 15.68 16.79
N PHE A 127 5.33 16.28 16.61
CA PHE A 127 6.51 15.60 16.08
C PHE A 127 7.45 15.14 17.22
N PRO A 128 8.18 14.01 17.03
CA PRO A 128 8.07 13.11 15.90
C PRO A 128 6.72 12.40 15.82
N LEU A 129 6.27 12.07 14.60
CA LEU A 129 5.05 11.30 14.43
C LEU A 129 5.21 9.90 15.03
N THR A 130 4.18 9.46 15.75
CA THR A 130 4.18 8.12 16.34
C THR A 130 3.90 7.05 15.27
N PRO A 131 4.68 5.95 15.22
CA PRO A 131 4.35 4.83 14.32
C PRO A 131 2.88 4.37 14.46
N PRO A 132 2.27 3.98 13.35
CA PRO A 132 2.81 3.76 12.01
C PRO A 132 2.76 4.98 11.08
N HIS A 133 2.63 6.18 11.60
CA HIS A 133 2.51 7.40 10.80
C HIS A 133 3.87 7.96 10.35
N GLY A 134 3.80 8.77 9.31
CA GLY A 134 4.90 9.58 8.83
C GLY A 134 5.88 8.90 7.87
N TYR A 135 6.76 9.73 7.33
CA TYR A 135 7.87 9.29 6.50
C TYR A 135 8.97 8.63 7.36
N GLY A 136 9.17 9.06 8.62
CA GLY A 136 10.10 8.41 9.53
C GLY A 136 9.83 6.91 9.64
N THR A 137 8.61 6.52 9.99
CA THR A 137 8.21 5.11 10.02
C THR A 137 8.37 4.43 8.66
N ALA A 138 8.02 5.13 7.56
CA ALA A 138 8.16 4.54 6.22
C ALA A 138 9.64 4.25 5.89
N PHE A 139 10.57 5.12 6.25
CA PHE A 139 12.00 4.91 6.06
C PHE A 139 12.55 3.80 6.96
N ASP A 140 12.06 3.67 8.19
CA ASP A 140 12.43 2.57 9.09
C ASP A 140 12.00 1.19 8.55
N VAL A 141 10.90 1.14 7.80
CA VAL A 141 10.38 -0.10 7.20
C VAL A 141 11.02 -0.39 5.83
N LEU A 142 11.37 0.65 5.06
CA LEU A 142 12.05 0.46 3.77
C LEU A 142 13.38 -0.24 3.96
N SER A 143 13.65 -1.23 3.09
CA SER A 143 14.90 -2.01 3.19
C SER A 143 16.12 -1.13 2.97
N PRO A 144 17.23 -1.37 3.70
CA PRO A 144 18.49 -0.66 3.50
C PRO A 144 18.98 -0.72 2.04
N THR A 145 18.72 -1.83 1.35
CA THR A 145 19.12 -1.99 -0.07
C THR A 145 18.39 -1.03 -1.02
N ILE A 146 17.20 -0.55 -0.64
CA ILE A 146 16.48 0.53 -1.34
C ILE A 146 17.12 1.87 -0.95
N LEU A 147 17.19 2.15 0.36
CA LEU A 147 17.61 3.46 0.87
C LEU A 147 19.04 3.83 0.47
N GLU A 148 19.97 2.90 0.49
CA GLU A 148 21.37 3.11 0.09
C GLU A 148 21.55 3.55 -1.38
N ARG A 149 20.55 3.30 -2.21
CA ARG A 149 20.55 3.61 -3.65
C ARG A 149 19.55 4.67 -4.05
N ALA A 150 18.71 5.09 -3.11
CA ALA A 150 17.63 6.02 -3.39
C ALA A 150 18.13 7.47 -3.45
N SER A 151 17.56 8.22 -4.39
CA SER A 151 17.50 9.67 -4.32
C SER A 151 16.06 10.08 -4.04
N ILE A 152 15.84 10.86 -2.99
CA ILE A 152 14.50 11.23 -2.55
C ILE A 152 14.14 12.59 -3.16
N LEU A 153 13.05 12.62 -3.92
CA LEU A 153 12.40 13.85 -4.36
C LEU A 153 11.16 14.08 -3.52
N TYR A 154 11.21 15.08 -2.65
CA TYR A 154 10.07 15.47 -1.85
C TYR A 154 9.33 16.66 -2.50
N ILE A 155 8.02 16.49 -2.72
CA ILE A 155 7.15 17.54 -3.28
C ILE A 155 6.22 18.01 -2.18
N TRP A 156 6.56 19.13 -1.57
CA TRP A 156 5.72 19.72 -0.53
C TRP A 156 4.53 20.47 -1.13
N VAL A 157 3.37 20.28 -0.54
CA VAL A 157 2.15 21.03 -0.88
C VAL A 157 1.52 21.51 0.43
N ASP A 158 1.16 22.77 0.48
CA ASP A 158 0.43 23.33 1.61
C ASP A 158 -0.82 22.50 1.93
N PRO A 159 -1.08 22.15 3.21
CA PRO A 159 -2.20 21.29 3.59
C PRO A 159 -3.57 21.82 3.15
N ALA A 160 -3.79 23.14 3.15
CA ALA A 160 -5.06 23.72 2.71
C ALA A 160 -5.22 23.56 1.19
N GLU A 161 -4.15 23.77 0.42
CA GLU A 161 -4.13 23.57 -1.03
C GLU A 161 -4.28 22.10 -1.39
N SER A 162 -3.64 21.18 -0.65
CA SER A 162 -3.82 19.75 -0.83
C SER A 162 -5.29 19.33 -0.67
N ARG A 163 -5.95 19.79 0.39
CA ARG A 163 -7.39 19.55 0.60
C ARG A 163 -8.24 20.17 -0.50
N ARG A 164 -7.95 21.41 -0.91
CA ARG A 164 -8.66 22.08 -2.00
C ARG A 164 -8.57 21.28 -3.30
N LYS A 165 -7.38 20.81 -3.66
CA LYS A 165 -7.15 19.98 -4.85
C LYS A 165 -7.86 18.63 -4.75
N ASN A 166 -7.84 18.00 -3.57
CA ASN A 166 -8.54 16.74 -3.34
C ASN A 166 -10.06 16.89 -3.57
N ILE A 167 -10.69 17.93 -3.00
CA ILE A 167 -12.11 18.25 -3.22
C ILE A 167 -12.39 18.52 -4.70
N ALA A 168 -11.51 19.28 -5.37
CA ALA A 168 -11.69 19.62 -6.78
C ALA A 168 -11.65 18.38 -7.69
N ARG A 169 -10.86 17.35 -7.35
CA ARG A 169 -10.81 16.07 -8.08
C ARG A 169 -12.11 15.27 -7.97
N GLY A 170 -12.85 15.40 -6.87
CA GLY A 170 -14.10 14.69 -6.62
C GLY A 170 -15.30 15.23 -7.40
N LYS A 171 -15.15 16.21 -8.30
CA LYS A 171 -16.25 16.77 -9.08
C LYS A 171 -16.71 15.81 -10.19
N PRO A 172 -18.04 15.66 -10.43
CA PRO A 172 -18.60 14.54 -11.19
C PRO A 172 -18.39 14.55 -12.71
N ASN A 173 -17.62 15.48 -13.29
CA ASN A 173 -17.56 15.69 -14.73
C ASN A 173 -16.56 14.84 -15.51
N ALA A 174 -15.98 13.80 -14.91
CA ALA A 174 -15.05 12.92 -15.62
C ALA A 174 -15.10 11.50 -15.12
N GLN A 175 -16.13 10.77 -15.52
CA GLN A 175 -16.26 9.33 -15.25
C GLN A 175 -15.06 8.55 -15.85
N GLY A 176 -14.41 7.73 -15.02
CA GLY A 176 -13.46 6.72 -15.46
C GLY A 176 -11.98 7.09 -15.46
N SER A 177 -11.59 8.29 -15.04
CA SER A 177 -10.18 8.65 -14.89
C SER A 177 -9.71 8.51 -13.44
N ILE A 178 -8.56 7.87 -13.21
CA ILE A 178 -7.90 7.83 -11.90
C ILE A 178 -7.58 9.23 -11.36
N LEU A 179 -7.54 10.24 -12.22
CA LEU A 179 -7.34 11.65 -11.86
C LEU A 179 -8.54 12.26 -11.14
N HIS A 180 -9.69 11.59 -11.13
CA HIS A 180 -10.94 12.03 -10.48
C HIS A 180 -11.24 11.30 -9.16
N HIS A 181 -10.28 10.57 -8.63
CA HIS A 181 -10.40 9.99 -7.28
C HIS A 181 -10.12 11.06 -6.23
N CYS A 182 -11.08 11.31 -5.34
CA CYS A 182 -10.86 12.08 -4.13
C CYS A 182 -10.71 11.13 -2.93
N VAL A 183 -9.77 11.45 -2.07
CA VAL A 183 -9.61 10.77 -0.79
C VAL A 183 -10.69 11.29 0.16
N PRO A 184 -11.44 10.43 0.89
CA PRO A 184 -12.40 10.87 1.90
C PRO A 184 -11.76 11.83 2.91
N MET A 185 -12.48 12.85 3.36
CA MET A 185 -11.92 13.89 4.23
C MET A 185 -11.42 13.31 5.56
N GLU A 186 -12.08 12.29 6.09
CA GLU A 186 -11.63 11.60 7.31
C GLU A 186 -10.24 10.97 7.13
N VAL A 187 -9.95 10.41 5.96
CA VAL A 187 -8.65 9.85 5.62
C VAL A 187 -7.62 10.96 5.42
N MET A 188 -8.00 12.05 4.73
CA MET A 188 -7.14 13.23 4.56
C MET A 188 -6.71 13.82 5.90
N LEU A 189 -7.61 13.94 6.85
CA LEU A 189 -7.31 14.51 8.16
C LEU A 189 -6.65 13.51 9.12
N GLY A 190 -6.96 12.22 8.99
CA GLY A 190 -6.45 11.17 9.87
C GLY A 190 -5.08 10.61 9.46
N GLN A 191 -4.76 10.64 8.16
CA GLN A 191 -3.55 10.00 7.64
C GLN A 191 -2.64 10.93 6.81
N TYR A 192 -3.15 12.07 6.37
CA TYR A 192 -2.44 13.05 5.54
C TYR A 192 -2.65 14.48 6.02
N GLY A 193 -3.03 14.66 7.28
CA GLY A 193 -3.28 15.98 7.88
C GLY A 193 -2.01 16.78 8.17
N CYS A 194 -0.90 16.09 8.37
CA CYS A 194 0.46 16.63 8.45
C CYS A 194 1.45 15.59 7.94
N ASP A 195 2.71 15.99 7.71
CA ASP A 195 3.83 15.09 7.46
C ASP A 195 5.06 15.54 8.27
N ASP A 196 6.01 14.63 8.40
CA ASP A 196 7.21 14.80 9.24
C ASP A 196 8.49 15.04 8.43
N MET A 197 8.40 15.29 7.12
CA MET A 197 9.60 15.40 6.29
C MET A 197 10.49 16.57 6.72
N ALA A 198 9.91 17.74 7.02
CA ALA A 198 10.69 18.88 7.51
C ALA A 198 11.42 18.55 8.81
N TYR A 199 10.74 17.88 9.76
CA TYR A 199 11.34 17.43 11.02
C TYR A 199 12.49 16.43 10.83
N LEU A 200 12.41 15.57 9.81
CA LEU A 200 13.45 14.56 9.53
C LEU A 200 14.70 15.14 8.84
N ILE A 201 14.59 16.33 8.23
CA ILE A 201 15.69 16.99 7.52
C ILE A 201 16.49 17.90 8.46
N GLU A 202 15.86 18.44 9.51
CA GLU A 202 16.50 19.28 10.54
C GLU A 202 17.47 18.50 11.42
#